data_ed680e5296a0a92813f2969cf8f7bc23
#
_entry.id   ed680e5296a0a92813f2969cf8f7bc23
#
_cell.length_a   1.000
_cell.length_b   1.000
_cell.length_c   1.000
_cell.angle_alpha   90.00
_cell.angle_beta   90.00
_cell.angle_gamma   90.00
#
_symmetry.space_group_name_H-M   'P 1'
#
loop_
_entity.id
_entity.type
_entity.pdbx_description
1 polymer ?
#
loop_
_entity_poly.entity_id
_entity_poly.type
_entity_poly.pdbx_seq_one_letter_code
_entity_poly.pdbx_strand_id
1 'polypeptide(L)'
;YTDQNVDQLEILNAENIEFKTLSFDDLRKKVQSKFDFEISLKTPYKLCDYKVAYGFIFEEELKGYDYWGFCDTDVLLGDIYQFLEEHSFFENDYARYGLLGHLQIFKNSQEVNHVFMSGQGLNYRLDYHNVFTSEQNFIFDEAEGIQKLFEKSGFEQLQDKFFDDIDISHFSFREYGEDEPKRYYSWSQKHGLKSINLIDGKIVIKHPLY
;
A
#
# COMPACT_ATOMS: atom_id res chain seq x y z
N TYR A 1 -8.32 4.67 -10.13
CA TYR A 1 -9.77 4.57 -10.36
C TYR A 1 -10.52 5.35 -9.29
N THR A 2 -11.62 5.99 -9.67
CA THR A 2 -12.47 6.76 -8.76
C THR A 2 -13.93 6.66 -9.20
N ASP A 3 -14.85 6.71 -8.26
CA ASP A 3 -16.28 6.88 -8.50
C ASP A 3 -16.74 8.34 -8.38
N GLN A 4 -15.79 9.24 -8.09
CA GLN A 4 -16.04 10.67 -7.98
C GLN A 4 -16.04 11.38 -9.33
N ASN A 5 -16.68 12.56 -9.40
CA ASN A 5 -16.59 13.40 -10.58
C ASN A 5 -15.17 14.00 -10.69
N VAL A 6 -14.43 13.57 -11.70
CA VAL A 6 -13.03 13.97 -11.94
C VAL A 6 -12.89 15.45 -12.35
N ASP A 7 -13.94 16.07 -12.87
CA ASP A 7 -13.91 17.51 -13.25
C ASP A 7 -13.60 18.43 -12.04
N GLN A 8 -13.87 17.95 -10.83
CA GLN A 8 -13.54 18.66 -9.59
C GLN A 8 -12.10 18.43 -9.11
N LEU A 9 -11.37 17.52 -9.74
CA LEU A 9 -10.01 17.14 -9.39
C LEU A 9 -8.96 17.80 -10.32
N GLU A 10 -9.33 18.83 -11.05
CA GLU A 10 -8.41 19.59 -11.97
C GLU A 10 -7.11 20.03 -11.31
N ILE A 11 -7.11 20.19 -9.98
CA ILE A 11 -5.92 20.52 -9.18
C ILE A 11 -4.82 19.43 -9.26
N LEU A 12 -5.18 18.22 -9.69
CA LEU A 12 -4.28 17.06 -9.78
C LEU A 12 -3.87 16.74 -11.23
N ASN A 13 -4.03 17.68 -12.16
CA ASN A 13 -3.59 17.54 -13.55
C ASN A 13 -2.05 17.52 -13.64
N ALA A 14 -1.46 16.35 -13.40
CA ALA A 14 -0.06 16.09 -13.70
C ALA A 14 0.01 15.10 -14.87
N GLU A 15 1.02 15.24 -15.74
CA GLU A 15 1.17 14.41 -16.93
C GLU A 15 1.28 12.90 -16.63
N ASN A 16 1.66 12.56 -15.41
CA ASN A 16 1.80 11.18 -14.92
C ASN A 16 0.57 10.69 -14.14
N ILE A 17 -0.54 11.44 -14.12
CA ILE A 17 -1.78 11.04 -13.44
C ILE A 17 -2.87 10.81 -14.48
N GLU A 18 -3.44 9.62 -14.49
CA GLU A 18 -4.60 9.27 -15.29
C GLU A 18 -5.78 8.93 -14.38
N PHE A 19 -6.88 9.65 -14.53
CA PHE A 19 -8.13 9.34 -13.83
C PHE A 19 -8.98 8.37 -14.65
N LYS A 20 -9.38 7.27 -14.04
CA LYS A 20 -10.33 6.31 -14.62
C LYS A 20 -11.57 6.23 -13.75
N THR A 21 -12.72 6.62 -14.30
CA THR A 21 -13.99 6.51 -13.59
C THR A 21 -14.47 5.06 -13.60
N LEU A 22 -14.73 4.52 -12.42
CA LEU A 22 -15.24 3.17 -12.24
C LEU A 22 -16.12 3.13 -11.00
N SER A 23 -17.38 2.72 -11.16
CA SER A 23 -18.26 2.54 -10.01
C SER A 23 -17.77 1.38 -9.12
N PHE A 24 -18.11 1.43 -7.83
CA PHE A 24 -17.79 0.32 -6.93
C PHE A 24 -18.43 -1.00 -7.39
N ASP A 25 -19.63 -0.96 -7.95
CA ASP A 25 -20.28 -2.16 -8.48
C ASP A 25 -19.55 -2.74 -9.69
N ASP A 26 -19.03 -1.91 -10.57
CA ASP A 26 -18.28 -2.38 -11.73
C ASP A 26 -16.89 -2.87 -11.34
N LEU A 27 -16.25 -2.24 -10.35
CA LEU A 27 -15.03 -2.75 -9.73
C LEU A 27 -15.28 -4.15 -9.14
N ARG A 28 -16.36 -4.31 -8.37
CA ARG A 28 -16.74 -5.62 -7.80
C ARG A 28 -16.93 -6.68 -8.86
N LYS A 29 -17.62 -6.37 -9.97
CA LYS A 29 -17.78 -7.29 -11.12
C LYS A 29 -16.43 -7.64 -11.74
N LYS A 30 -15.55 -6.65 -11.93
CA LYS A 30 -14.19 -6.88 -12.43
C LYS A 30 -13.42 -7.83 -11.52
N VAL A 31 -13.42 -7.59 -10.22
CA VAL A 31 -12.77 -8.47 -9.24
C VAL A 31 -13.39 -9.87 -9.29
N GLN A 32 -14.74 -9.97 -9.27
CA GLN A 32 -15.43 -11.26 -9.34
C GLN A 32 -15.06 -12.07 -10.59
N SER A 33 -14.86 -11.40 -11.72
CA SER A 33 -14.53 -12.08 -12.98
C SER A 33 -13.17 -12.79 -12.98
N LYS A 34 -12.32 -12.51 -12.00
CA LYS A 34 -10.99 -13.11 -11.84
C LYS A 34 -10.98 -14.38 -10.98
N PHE A 35 -12.08 -14.67 -10.28
CA PHE A 35 -12.17 -15.80 -9.36
C PHE A 35 -13.35 -16.69 -9.73
N ASP A 36 -13.16 -18.01 -9.59
CA ASP A 36 -14.17 -19.06 -9.87
C ASP A 36 -15.10 -19.34 -8.66
N PHE A 37 -14.92 -18.61 -7.58
CA PHE A 37 -15.75 -18.65 -6.37
C PHE A 37 -16.40 -17.28 -6.12
N GLU A 38 -17.50 -17.27 -5.36
CA GLU A 38 -18.19 -16.03 -5.01
C GLU A 38 -17.36 -15.23 -3.98
N ILE A 39 -17.00 -14.00 -4.36
CA ILE A 39 -16.24 -13.10 -3.48
C ILE A 39 -17.16 -12.31 -2.55
N SER A 40 -16.64 -11.96 -1.37
CA SER A 40 -17.31 -11.07 -0.41
C SER A 40 -16.71 -9.66 -0.46
N LEU A 41 -17.10 -8.87 -1.45
CA LEU A 41 -16.71 -7.46 -1.60
C LEU A 41 -17.96 -6.56 -1.50
N LYS A 42 -18.53 -6.46 -0.27
CA LYS A 42 -19.79 -5.74 -0.03
C LYS A 42 -19.59 -4.26 0.26
N THR A 43 -18.43 -3.86 0.76
CA THR A 43 -18.13 -2.47 1.12
C THR A 43 -16.77 -2.05 0.54
N PRO A 44 -16.57 -0.75 0.23
CA PRO A 44 -15.27 -0.25 -0.25
C PRO A 44 -14.11 -0.55 0.70
N TYR A 45 -14.33 -0.53 2.01
CA TYR A 45 -13.27 -0.79 2.99
C TYR A 45 -12.69 -2.22 2.88
N LYS A 46 -13.48 -3.19 2.41
CA LYS A 46 -13.00 -4.56 2.15
C LYS A 46 -11.94 -4.63 1.04
N LEU A 47 -11.77 -3.57 0.24
CA LEU A 47 -10.69 -3.49 -0.77
C LEU A 47 -9.30 -3.58 -0.16
N CYS A 48 -9.11 -3.25 1.13
CA CYS A 48 -7.82 -3.45 1.81
C CYS A 48 -7.32 -4.89 1.65
N ASP A 49 -8.21 -5.89 1.76
CA ASP A 49 -7.82 -7.29 1.60
C ASP A 49 -7.51 -7.66 0.13
N TYR A 50 -8.04 -6.90 -0.85
CA TYR A 50 -7.84 -7.16 -2.27
C TYR A 50 -6.67 -6.40 -2.90
N LYS A 51 -6.10 -5.39 -2.24
CA LYS A 51 -4.97 -4.59 -2.75
C LYS A 51 -3.82 -5.49 -3.22
N VAL A 52 -3.52 -6.54 -2.48
CA VAL A 52 -2.45 -7.52 -2.77
C VAL A 52 -2.66 -8.30 -4.07
N ALA A 53 -3.88 -8.35 -4.57
CA ALA A 53 -4.26 -9.02 -5.80
C ALA A 53 -4.39 -8.07 -6.99
N TYR A 54 -4.11 -6.77 -6.85
CA TYR A 54 -4.29 -5.81 -7.93
C TYR A 54 -3.40 -6.11 -9.16
N GLY A 55 -2.20 -6.63 -8.96
CA GLY A 55 -1.36 -7.10 -10.08
C GLY A 55 -2.02 -8.18 -10.92
N PHE A 56 -2.81 -9.06 -10.30
CA PHE A 56 -3.59 -10.09 -10.96
C PHE A 56 -4.93 -9.56 -11.52
N ILE A 57 -5.62 -8.72 -10.74
CA ILE A 57 -6.95 -8.17 -11.13
C ILE A 57 -6.83 -7.20 -12.30
N PHE A 58 -5.80 -6.38 -12.32
CA PHE A 58 -5.55 -5.33 -13.31
C PHE A 58 -4.41 -5.68 -14.27
N GLU A 59 -4.13 -6.96 -14.49
CA GLU A 59 -3.01 -7.42 -15.33
C GLU A 59 -2.99 -6.80 -16.74
N GLU A 60 -4.17 -6.55 -17.33
CA GLU A 60 -4.28 -5.95 -18.66
C GLU A 60 -3.84 -4.47 -18.65
N GLU A 61 -4.21 -3.72 -17.60
CA GLU A 61 -3.85 -2.33 -17.42
C GLU A 61 -2.38 -2.14 -17.06
N LEU A 62 -1.77 -3.17 -16.49
CA LEU A 62 -0.38 -3.16 -16.03
C LEU A 62 0.60 -3.70 -17.08
N LYS A 63 0.13 -4.08 -18.25
CA LYS A 63 1.00 -4.51 -19.35
C LYS A 63 2.00 -3.43 -19.76
N GLY A 64 3.27 -3.80 -19.82
CA GLY A 64 4.35 -2.91 -20.22
C GLY A 64 4.97 -2.10 -19.08
N TYR A 65 4.52 -2.31 -17.85
CA TYR A 65 5.18 -1.77 -16.66
C TYR A 65 5.97 -2.86 -15.95
N ASP A 66 7.19 -2.54 -15.52
CA ASP A 66 8.07 -3.47 -14.79
C ASP A 66 7.64 -3.63 -13.33
N TYR A 67 7.02 -2.59 -12.76
CA TYR A 67 6.52 -2.54 -11.39
C TYR A 67 5.11 -1.95 -11.33
N TRP A 68 4.37 -2.31 -10.32
CA TRP A 68 3.10 -1.70 -9.96
C TRP A 68 3.04 -1.50 -8.44
N GLY A 69 2.12 -0.71 -7.97
CA GLY A 69 1.95 -0.50 -6.54
C GLY A 69 0.59 0.08 -6.19
N PHE A 70 0.37 0.19 -4.91
CA PHE A 70 -0.78 0.91 -4.36
C PHE A 70 -0.35 1.77 -3.18
N CYS A 71 -1.08 2.83 -2.93
CA CYS A 71 -0.97 3.61 -1.70
C CYS A 71 -2.36 3.99 -1.19
N ASP A 72 -2.44 4.31 0.09
CA ASP A 72 -3.62 4.96 0.65
C ASP A 72 -3.71 6.41 0.16
N THR A 73 -4.91 6.95 0.12
CA THR A 73 -5.15 8.30 -0.41
C THR A 73 -4.89 9.41 0.61
N ASP A 74 -4.65 9.06 1.85
CA ASP A 74 -4.39 9.95 2.99
C ASP A 74 -2.92 9.97 3.43
N VAL A 75 -2.02 9.54 2.54
CA VAL A 75 -0.57 9.60 2.75
C VAL A 75 0.07 10.79 2.04
N LEU A 76 1.11 11.35 2.63
CA LEU A 76 2.00 12.29 2.00
C LEU A 76 3.25 11.55 1.53
N LEU A 77 3.42 11.47 0.21
CA LEU A 77 4.57 10.83 -0.40
C LEU A 77 5.70 11.86 -0.61
N GLY A 78 6.92 11.50 -0.18
CA GLY A 78 8.13 12.17 -0.58
C GLY A 78 8.58 11.75 -1.99
N ASP A 79 9.85 11.94 -2.29
CA ASP A 79 10.45 11.45 -3.55
C ASP A 79 10.71 9.95 -3.44
N ILE A 80 9.66 9.17 -3.73
CA ILE A 80 9.71 7.69 -3.66
C ILE A 80 10.70 7.13 -4.68
N TYR A 81 10.79 7.74 -5.87
CA TYR A 81 11.71 7.26 -6.91
C TYR A 81 13.16 7.41 -6.44
N GLN A 82 13.55 8.58 -5.93
CA GLN A 82 14.89 8.80 -5.38
C GLN A 82 15.19 7.83 -4.24
N PHE A 83 14.23 7.62 -3.35
CA PHE A 83 14.39 6.66 -2.23
C PHE A 83 14.69 5.24 -2.75
N LEU A 84 13.93 4.76 -3.73
CA LEU A 84 14.12 3.43 -4.31
C LEU A 84 15.48 3.30 -5.02
N GLU A 85 15.95 4.34 -5.73
CA GLU A 85 17.26 4.37 -6.34
C GLU A 85 18.39 4.33 -5.31
N GLU A 86 18.31 5.14 -4.26
CA GLU A 86 19.30 5.17 -3.16
C GLU A 86 19.45 3.80 -2.47
N HIS A 87 18.38 2.98 -2.49
CA HIS A 87 18.38 1.61 -1.96
C HIS A 87 18.62 0.54 -3.03
N SER A 88 19.01 0.94 -4.23
CA SER A 88 19.27 0.03 -5.36
C SER A 88 18.11 -0.96 -5.62
N PHE A 89 16.87 -0.49 -5.46
CA PHE A 89 15.68 -1.33 -5.56
C PHE A 89 15.56 -2.01 -6.93
N PHE A 90 15.82 -1.26 -7.97
CA PHE A 90 15.69 -1.74 -9.34
C PHE A 90 16.86 -2.61 -9.74
N GLU A 91 18.09 -2.26 -9.32
CA GLU A 91 19.31 -3.01 -9.64
C GLU A 91 19.36 -4.38 -8.95
N ASN A 92 18.87 -4.45 -7.70
CA ASN A 92 18.79 -5.70 -6.95
C ASN A 92 17.58 -6.55 -7.33
N ASP A 93 16.75 -6.05 -8.24
CA ASP A 93 15.58 -6.77 -8.73
C ASP A 93 14.63 -7.23 -7.61
N TYR A 94 14.46 -6.42 -6.58
CA TYR A 94 13.57 -6.73 -5.48
C TYR A 94 12.15 -7.00 -5.96
N ALA A 95 11.55 -8.05 -5.43
CA ALA A 95 10.18 -8.43 -5.79
C ALA A 95 9.13 -7.51 -5.14
N ARG A 96 9.47 -6.88 -4.01
CA ARG A 96 8.53 -6.04 -3.27
C ARG A 96 9.24 -5.00 -2.40
N TYR A 97 8.59 -3.84 -2.27
CA TYR A 97 8.86 -2.83 -1.25
C TYR A 97 7.60 -2.54 -0.44
N GLY A 98 7.77 -2.24 0.84
CA GLY A 98 6.71 -1.80 1.73
C GLY A 98 6.28 -2.87 2.74
N LEU A 99 5.97 -2.43 3.95
CA LEU A 99 5.68 -3.31 5.08
C LEU A 99 4.21 -3.25 5.50
N LEU A 100 3.61 -2.07 5.45
CA LEU A 100 2.23 -1.81 5.83
C LEU A 100 1.40 -1.45 4.59
N GLY A 101 0.08 -1.48 4.76
CA GLY A 101 -0.89 -1.21 3.69
C GLY A 101 -0.87 0.21 3.10
N HIS A 102 -0.08 1.14 3.67
CA HIS A 102 -0.04 2.54 3.25
C HIS A 102 0.61 2.77 1.88
N LEU A 103 1.71 2.08 1.60
CA LEU A 103 2.40 2.08 0.32
C LEU A 103 3.10 0.75 0.12
N GLN A 104 2.82 0.09 -0.99
CA GLN A 104 3.56 -1.09 -1.41
C GLN A 104 3.82 -1.06 -2.91
N ILE A 105 4.98 -1.54 -3.31
CA ILE A 105 5.42 -1.64 -4.70
C ILE A 105 5.83 -3.09 -4.96
N PHE A 106 5.42 -3.63 -6.10
CA PHE A 106 5.64 -5.01 -6.48
C PHE A 106 6.24 -5.08 -7.88
N LYS A 107 7.18 -6.00 -8.07
CA LYS A 107 7.63 -6.37 -9.41
C LYS A 107 6.45 -6.96 -10.19
N ASN A 108 6.27 -6.50 -11.42
CA ASN A 108 5.17 -6.96 -12.27
C ASN A 108 5.57 -8.24 -13.00
N SER A 109 5.59 -9.34 -12.29
CA SER A 109 5.78 -10.68 -12.87
C SER A 109 4.65 -11.60 -12.47
N GLN A 110 4.40 -12.65 -13.26
CA GLN A 110 3.34 -13.60 -12.97
C GLN A 110 3.52 -14.23 -11.59
N GLU A 111 4.74 -14.59 -11.23
CA GLU A 111 5.06 -15.23 -9.95
C GLU A 111 4.78 -14.30 -8.77
N VAL A 112 5.21 -13.05 -8.87
CA VAL A 112 4.99 -12.04 -7.81
C VAL A 112 3.51 -11.68 -7.69
N ASN A 113 2.83 -11.49 -8.82
CA ASN A 113 1.39 -11.17 -8.85
C ASN A 113 0.50 -12.29 -8.28
N HIS A 114 1.01 -13.51 -8.16
CA HIS A 114 0.30 -14.66 -7.58
C HIS A 114 0.73 -15.03 -6.16
N VAL A 115 1.66 -14.31 -5.54
CA VAL A 115 2.12 -14.62 -4.16
C VAL A 115 0.97 -14.67 -3.17
N PHE A 116 -0.06 -13.82 -3.32
CA PHE A 116 -1.22 -13.83 -2.45
C PHE A 116 -1.98 -15.17 -2.42
N MET A 117 -1.86 -15.98 -3.48
CA MET A 117 -2.47 -17.32 -3.57
C MET A 117 -1.65 -18.40 -2.87
N SER A 118 -0.37 -18.15 -2.57
CA SER A 118 0.53 -19.15 -1.98
C SER A 118 0.17 -19.57 -0.55
N GLY A 119 -0.72 -18.80 0.08
CA GLY A 119 -1.23 -19.09 1.43
C GLY A 119 -2.35 -20.12 1.50
N GLN A 120 -2.83 -20.64 0.37
CA GLN A 120 -3.92 -21.60 0.33
C GLN A 120 -3.61 -22.82 1.18
N GLY A 121 -4.52 -23.12 2.11
CA GLY A 121 -4.38 -24.26 3.02
C GLY A 121 -3.37 -24.09 4.16
N LEU A 122 -2.66 -22.95 4.28
CA LEU A 122 -1.71 -22.74 5.38
C LEU A 122 -2.43 -22.42 6.69
N ASN A 123 -3.19 -21.37 6.72
CA ASN A 123 -4.05 -20.99 7.83
C ASN A 123 -5.13 -20.02 7.37
N TYR A 124 -6.13 -19.83 8.22
CA TYR A 124 -7.32 -19.04 7.91
C TYR A 124 -7.04 -17.58 7.46
N ARG A 125 -6.00 -16.94 7.99
CA ARG A 125 -5.65 -15.54 7.66
C ARG A 125 -4.81 -15.41 6.40
N LEU A 126 -4.09 -16.45 6.03
CA LEU A 126 -3.19 -16.43 4.88
C LEU A 126 -3.81 -17.05 3.64
N ASP A 127 -4.90 -17.80 3.80
CA ASP A 127 -5.61 -18.39 2.69
C ASP A 127 -6.52 -17.35 2.02
N TYR A 128 -6.13 -16.92 0.83
CA TYR A 128 -6.86 -15.90 0.07
C TYR A 128 -8.33 -16.28 -0.20
N HIS A 129 -8.62 -17.57 -0.36
CA HIS A 129 -10.00 -18.02 -0.55
C HIS A 129 -10.84 -17.69 0.68
N ASN A 130 -10.35 -18.00 1.89
CA ASN A 130 -11.04 -17.63 3.13
C ASN A 130 -11.15 -16.11 3.29
N VAL A 131 -10.08 -15.38 2.98
CA VAL A 131 -10.06 -13.91 3.07
C VAL A 131 -11.08 -13.30 2.13
N PHE A 132 -11.13 -13.75 0.88
CA PHE A 132 -11.97 -13.15 -0.16
C PHE A 132 -13.44 -13.58 -0.10
N THR A 133 -13.75 -14.73 0.51
CA THR A 133 -15.13 -15.19 0.72
C THR A 133 -15.74 -14.68 2.02
N SER A 134 -14.94 -14.18 2.95
CA SER A 134 -15.39 -13.65 4.25
C SER A 134 -15.78 -12.19 4.16
N GLU A 135 -16.83 -11.80 4.88
CA GLU A 135 -17.20 -10.40 5.11
C GLU A 135 -16.25 -9.67 6.08
N GLN A 136 -15.50 -10.42 6.87
CA GLN A 136 -14.52 -9.87 7.81
C GLN A 136 -13.34 -9.26 7.08
N ASN A 137 -12.83 -8.11 7.55
CA ASN A 137 -11.55 -7.56 7.12
C ASN A 137 -10.41 -8.27 7.85
N PHE A 138 -9.42 -8.72 7.07
CA PHE A 138 -8.24 -9.44 7.58
C PHE A 138 -7.00 -8.57 7.64
N ILE A 139 -7.06 -7.39 7.01
CA ILE A 139 -5.88 -6.53 6.82
C ILE A 139 -4.79 -7.33 6.09
N PHE A 140 -5.23 -7.97 4.98
CA PHE A 140 -4.42 -8.93 4.23
C PHE A 140 -3.25 -8.25 3.50
N ASP A 141 -3.35 -6.94 3.28
CA ASP A 141 -2.31 -6.07 2.71
C ASP A 141 -1.17 -5.73 3.68
N GLU A 142 -1.19 -6.21 4.93
CA GLU A 142 -0.21 -5.85 5.95
C GLU A 142 0.63 -7.04 6.46
N ALA A 143 1.28 -6.81 7.62
CA ALA A 143 2.27 -7.69 8.22
C ALA A 143 1.76 -9.12 8.49
N GLU A 144 0.51 -9.29 8.93
CA GLU A 144 -0.07 -10.59 9.24
C GLU A 144 -0.66 -11.31 8.00
N GLY A 145 -0.67 -10.65 6.85
CA GLY A 145 -1.13 -11.15 5.57
C GLY A 145 0.00 -11.33 4.56
N ILE A 146 0.04 -10.43 3.56
CA ILE A 146 0.95 -10.52 2.41
C ILE A 146 2.43 -10.55 2.81
N GLN A 147 2.83 -9.86 3.89
CA GLN A 147 4.21 -9.89 4.36
C GLN A 147 4.66 -11.31 4.68
N LYS A 148 3.84 -12.07 5.41
CA LYS A 148 4.16 -13.48 5.76
C LYS A 148 4.23 -14.39 4.54
N LEU A 149 3.45 -14.11 3.50
CA LEU A 149 3.51 -14.87 2.26
C LEU A 149 4.81 -14.59 1.50
N PHE A 150 5.23 -13.33 1.45
CA PHE A 150 6.52 -12.96 0.85
C PHE A 150 7.71 -13.51 1.63
N GLU A 151 7.68 -13.52 2.95
CA GLU A 151 8.72 -14.15 3.79
C GLU A 151 8.90 -15.65 3.49
N LYS A 152 7.80 -16.31 3.11
CA LYS A 152 7.80 -17.75 2.76
C LYS A 152 8.10 -18.02 1.28
N SER A 153 7.93 -17.03 0.42
CA SER A 153 8.09 -17.21 -1.03
C SER A 153 9.53 -17.37 -1.48
N GLY A 154 10.49 -16.89 -0.66
CA GLY A 154 11.90 -16.82 -1.01
C GLY A 154 12.26 -15.63 -1.92
N PHE A 155 11.31 -14.77 -2.26
CA PHE A 155 11.59 -13.53 -2.98
C PHE A 155 12.31 -12.51 -2.11
N GLU A 156 13.32 -11.85 -2.69
CA GLU A 156 13.98 -10.74 -2.03
C GLU A 156 13.07 -9.51 -1.97
N GLN A 157 13.09 -8.82 -0.84
CA GLN A 157 12.27 -7.66 -0.56
C GLN A 157 13.12 -6.55 0.03
N LEU A 158 12.86 -5.31 -0.37
CA LEU A 158 13.36 -4.16 0.34
C LEU A 158 12.46 -3.92 1.56
N GLN A 159 12.99 -4.14 2.76
CA GLN A 159 12.25 -4.05 4.03
C GLN A 159 12.58 -2.77 4.81
N ASP A 160 13.16 -1.78 4.15
CA ASP A 160 13.47 -0.53 4.82
C ASP A 160 12.19 0.17 5.27
N LYS A 161 12.19 0.62 6.51
CA LYS A 161 11.03 1.21 7.18
C LYS A 161 11.25 2.70 7.31
N PHE A 162 10.82 3.45 6.33
CA PHE A 162 10.94 4.90 6.40
C PHE A 162 9.59 5.57 6.21
N PHE A 163 8.80 5.59 7.28
CA PHE A 163 7.54 6.34 7.32
C PHE A 163 7.19 6.75 8.75
N ASP A 164 6.47 7.85 8.86
CA ASP A 164 5.82 8.31 10.08
C ASP A 164 4.32 8.06 9.98
N ASP A 165 3.73 7.53 11.03
CA ASP A 165 2.29 7.32 11.13
C ASP A 165 1.69 8.03 12.34
N ILE A 166 0.38 8.23 12.31
CA ILE A 166 -0.36 8.83 13.41
C ILE A 166 -0.78 7.73 14.40
N ASP A 167 -0.21 7.76 15.59
CA ASP A 167 -0.70 6.92 16.69
C ASP A 167 -1.93 7.60 17.35
N ILE A 168 -3.11 7.21 16.90
CA ILE A 168 -4.38 7.75 17.42
C ILE A 168 -4.61 7.45 18.90
N SER A 169 -3.98 6.40 19.46
CA SER A 169 -4.11 6.05 20.88
C SER A 169 -3.36 7.01 21.79
N HIS A 170 -2.34 7.69 21.25
CA HIS A 170 -1.48 8.60 22.00
C HIS A 170 -1.49 10.04 21.46
N PHE A 171 -2.27 10.34 20.43
CA PHE A 171 -2.29 11.64 19.74
C PHE A 171 -0.88 12.11 19.35
N SER A 172 -0.09 11.20 18.79
CA SER A 172 1.32 11.43 18.46
C SER A 172 1.66 10.87 17.08
N PHE A 173 2.77 11.35 16.51
CA PHE A 173 3.39 10.69 15.37
C PHE A 173 4.31 9.59 15.87
N ARG A 174 4.26 8.46 15.20
CA ARG A 174 5.14 7.31 15.42
C ARG A 174 6.07 7.19 14.24
N GLU A 175 7.36 7.38 14.53
CA GLU A 175 8.43 7.13 13.57
C GLU A 175 8.75 5.63 13.54
N TYR A 176 8.71 5.03 12.37
CA TYR A 176 9.09 3.65 12.15
C TYR A 176 10.49 3.61 11.54
N GLY A 177 11.45 3.01 12.25
CA GLY A 177 12.83 2.83 11.85
C GLY A 177 13.32 1.40 12.10
N GLU A 178 14.57 1.10 11.73
CA GLU A 178 15.17 -0.24 11.78
C GLU A 178 15.15 -0.92 13.16
N ASP A 179 15.23 -0.14 14.22
CA ASP A 179 15.21 -0.65 15.59
C ASP A 179 13.92 -0.18 16.25
N GLU A 180 13.02 -1.01 16.62
CA GLU A 180 11.81 -0.77 17.42
C GLU A 180 11.29 0.69 17.51
N PRO A 181 10.01 0.97 17.66
CA PRO A 181 9.47 2.33 17.67
C PRO A 181 10.17 3.19 18.71
N LYS A 182 11.21 3.89 18.29
CA LYS A 182 12.13 4.55 19.20
C LYS A 182 11.57 5.75 19.90
N ARG A 183 10.47 6.38 19.40
CA ARG A 183 9.92 7.56 20.09
C ARG A 183 8.45 7.78 19.78
N TYR A 184 7.63 7.69 20.78
CA TYR A 184 6.31 8.32 20.80
C TYR A 184 6.50 9.81 21.05
N TYR A 185 6.20 10.66 20.07
CA TYR A 185 6.10 12.09 20.31
C TYR A 185 4.66 12.41 20.74
N SER A 186 4.43 12.44 22.03
CA SER A 186 3.15 12.88 22.56
C SER A 186 2.94 14.36 22.26
N TRP A 187 1.80 14.71 21.67
CA TRP A 187 1.38 16.09 21.45
C TRP A 187 1.34 16.94 22.73
N SER A 188 1.20 16.30 23.89
CA SER A 188 1.12 16.96 25.19
C SER A 188 2.46 17.26 25.84
N GLN A 189 3.55 16.71 25.33
CA GLN A 189 4.87 16.86 25.94
C GLN A 189 5.80 17.75 25.10
N LYS A 190 5.78 19.05 25.41
CA LYS A 190 6.91 20.00 25.30
C LYS A 190 7.34 20.52 23.94
N HIS A 191 6.90 20.05 22.81
CA HIS A 191 7.42 20.56 21.54
C HIS A 191 6.25 21.03 20.68
N GLY A 192 6.22 22.33 20.40
CA GLY A 192 5.18 22.95 19.59
C GLY A 192 4.95 22.25 18.25
N LEU A 193 3.84 22.55 17.61
CA LEU A 193 3.42 21.98 16.34
C LEU A 193 4.59 21.84 15.36
N LYS A 194 4.95 20.62 15.03
CA LYS A 194 5.79 20.35 13.85
C LYS A 194 4.99 20.79 12.62
N SER A 195 5.57 21.60 11.76
CA SER A 195 4.98 21.79 10.44
C SER A 195 5.58 20.79 9.48
N ILE A 196 4.70 20.06 8.80
CA ILE A 196 5.06 19.17 7.69
C ILE A 196 4.84 19.97 6.42
N ASN A 197 5.87 20.14 5.63
CA ASN A 197 5.80 20.89 4.38
C ASN A 197 6.31 20.01 3.24
N LEU A 198 5.64 20.05 2.11
CA LEU A 198 6.15 19.49 0.88
C LEU A 198 6.87 20.62 0.12
N ILE A 199 8.19 20.53 -0.01
CA ILE A 199 9.01 21.53 -0.68
C ILE A 199 9.84 20.80 -1.74
N ASP A 200 9.64 21.14 -2.99
CA ASP A 200 10.35 20.54 -4.14
C ASP A 200 10.32 19.00 -4.12
N GLY A 201 9.13 18.42 -3.87
CA GLY A 201 8.95 16.97 -3.81
C GLY A 201 9.49 16.30 -2.54
N LYS A 202 10.03 17.06 -1.58
CA LYS A 202 10.58 16.55 -0.33
C LYS A 202 9.69 16.90 0.85
N ILE A 203 9.45 15.93 1.73
CA ILE A 203 8.79 16.18 3.00
C ILE A 203 9.80 16.85 3.94
N VAL A 204 9.53 18.06 4.34
CA VAL A 204 10.35 18.82 5.28
C VAL A 204 9.59 18.99 6.59
N ILE A 205 10.08 18.37 7.63
CA ILE A 205 9.53 18.49 8.97
C ILE A 205 10.28 19.63 9.68
N LYS A 206 9.60 20.73 9.99
CA LYS A 206 10.17 21.84 10.77
C LYS A 206 9.74 21.70 12.22
N HIS A 207 10.73 21.59 13.09
CA HIS A 207 10.50 21.77 14.52
C HIS A 207 10.43 23.28 14.81
N PRO A 208 9.52 23.73 15.70
CA PRO A 208 9.62 25.10 16.17
C PRO A 208 10.99 25.28 16.83
N LEU A 209 11.70 26.30 16.38
CA LEU A 209 12.92 26.74 17.05
C LEU A 209 12.49 27.28 18.43
N TYR A 210 13.15 26.84 19.45
CA TYR A 210 13.13 27.50 20.76
C TYR A 210 14.06 28.72 20.76
#